data_5acf667260688358c838eb2620842de5
#
_entry.id   5acf667260688358c838eb2620842de5
#
_cell.length_a   1.000
_cell.length_b   1.000
_cell.length_c   1.000
_cell.angle_alpha   90.00
_cell.angle_beta   90.00
_cell.angle_gamma   90.00
#
_symmetry.space_group_name_H-M   'P 1'
#
loop_
_entity.id
_entity.type
_entity.pdbx_description
1 polymer ?
#
loop_
_entity_poly.entity_id
_entity_poly.type
_entity_poly.pdbx_seq_one_letter_code
_entity_poly.pdbx_strand_id
1 'polypeptide(L)'
;MHRHVYSFIVMILAATLIAACGSGDKGPAETALKAAEEAINSAKADASKYMPDQVRSLESALAATREKLSKGDYKAVLSEAPALTSKAQEIASAAAAKKAELTKSWEGLSSGMPRVVEAIKSRVDILSQSKKLPAGMSAETLAQAKAGLSEITQQWTAATEASKSGNLADAVAKASSVKVKAAEVLTLLKMPVPEALKS
;
A
#
# COMPACT_ATOMS: atom_id res chain seq x y z
N MET A 1 -12.01 -24.20 71.81
CA MET A 1 -11.35 -23.10 71.16
C MET A 1 -10.44 -23.53 70.00
N HIS A 2 -10.06 -24.77 69.79
CA HIS A 2 -9.14 -25.22 68.77
C HIS A 2 -9.75 -25.47 67.35
N ARG A 3 -11.06 -25.70 67.25
CA ARG A 3 -11.75 -26.02 66.00
C ARG A 3 -11.91 -24.83 65.07
N HIS A 4 -11.98 -23.62 65.55
CA HIS A 4 -12.13 -22.41 64.71
C HIS A 4 -10.79 -21.88 64.17
N VAL A 5 -9.67 -22.17 64.82
CA VAL A 5 -8.33 -21.79 64.41
C VAL A 5 -7.91 -22.55 63.12
N TYR A 6 -8.24 -23.84 63.04
CA TYR A 6 -7.98 -24.68 61.87
C TYR A 6 -8.78 -24.21 60.61
N SER A 7 -10.04 -23.78 60.88
CA SER A 7 -10.90 -23.28 59.78
C SER A 7 -10.38 -21.98 59.18
N PHE A 8 -9.80 -21.08 59.99
CA PHE A 8 -9.18 -19.84 59.52
C PHE A 8 -7.86 -20.09 58.81
N ILE A 9 -7.04 -21.02 59.29
CA ILE A 9 -5.75 -21.37 58.67
C ILE A 9 -5.97 -22.02 57.29
N VAL A 10 -6.98 -22.90 57.14
CA VAL A 10 -7.32 -23.53 55.86
C VAL A 10 -7.86 -22.51 54.85
N MET A 11 -8.63 -21.50 55.32
CA MET A 11 -9.18 -20.45 54.44
C MET A 11 -8.11 -19.47 53.98
N ILE A 12 -7.10 -19.17 54.80
CA ILE A 12 -5.95 -18.32 54.42
C ILE A 12 -5.02 -19.08 53.47
N LEU A 13 -4.84 -20.39 53.62
CA LEU A 13 -4.02 -21.20 52.72
C LEU A 13 -4.66 -21.37 51.33
N ALA A 14 -5.98 -21.38 51.22
CA ALA A 14 -6.69 -21.45 49.95
C ALA A 14 -6.65 -20.12 49.17
N ALA A 15 -6.61 -18.98 49.87
CA ALA A 15 -6.53 -17.67 49.27
C ALA A 15 -5.14 -17.37 48.66
N THR A 16 -4.07 -17.97 49.19
CA THR A 16 -2.71 -17.76 48.66
C THR A 16 -2.40 -18.58 47.41
N LEU A 17 -3.16 -19.65 47.14
CA LEU A 17 -2.96 -20.46 45.92
C LEU A 17 -3.57 -19.85 44.67
N ILE A 18 -4.48 -18.88 44.80
CA ILE A 18 -5.08 -18.18 43.63
C ILE A 18 -4.16 -17.05 43.09
N ALA A 19 -3.30 -16.48 43.95
CA ALA A 19 -2.36 -15.44 43.57
C ALA A 19 -1.09 -15.99 42.87
N ALA A 20 -0.79 -17.26 42.97
CA ALA A 20 0.42 -17.86 42.40
C ALA A 20 0.27 -18.31 40.94
N CYS A 21 -0.96 -18.40 40.38
CA CYS A 21 -1.20 -18.83 39.01
C CYS A 21 -1.10 -17.71 37.96
N GLY A 22 -1.01 -16.43 38.35
CA GLY A 22 -1.00 -15.30 37.42
C GLY A 22 0.38 -14.68 37.16
N SER A 23 1.34 -14.88 38.07
CA SER A 23 2.66 -14.21 37.96
C SER A 23 3.63 -14.94 37.04
N GLY A 24 3.44 -16.24 36.79
CA GLY A 24 4.30 -17.03 35.91
C GLY A 24 4.15 -16.68 34.44
N ASP A 25 2.99 -16.23 34.00
CA ASP A 25 2.71 -15.93 32.59
C ASP A 25 2.99 -14.47 32.22
N LYS A 26 3.23 -13.57 33.16
CA LYS A 26 3.44 -12.15 32.93
C LYS A 26 4.69 -11.88 32.07
N GLY A 27 5.85 -12.36 32.48
CA GLY A 27 7.11 -12.18 31.77
C GLY A 27 7.09 -12.73 30.34
N PRO A 28 6.65 -13.99 30.15
CA PRO A 28 6.43 -14.54 28.81
C PRO A 28 5.45 -13.71 27.95
N ALA A 29 4.33 -13.22 28.51
CA ALA A 29 3.36 -12.39 27.82
C ALA A 29 3.95 -11.03 27.40
N GLU A 30 4.69 -10.37 28.28
CA GLU A 30 5.41 -9.12 27.95
C GLU A 30 6.43 -9.34 26.82
N THR A 31 7.16 -10.45 26.86
CA THR A 31 8.14 -10.80 25.81
C THR A 31 7.46 -11.07 24.49
N ALA A 32 6.36 -11.81 24.48
CA ALA A 32 5.60 -12.11 23.26
C ALA A 32 5.00 -10.84 22.64
N LEU A 33 4.45 -9.96 23.48
CA LEU A 33 3.90 -8.67 23.02
C LEU A 33 4.99 -7.78 22.42
N LYS A 34 6.17 -7.70 23.06
CA LYS A 34 7.31 -6.95 22.54
C LYS A 34 7.76 -7.48 21.18
N ALA A 35 7.84 -8.79 21.01
CA ALA A 35 8.16 -9.39 19.71
C ALA A 35 7.13 -9.03 18.62
N ALA A 36 5.83 -8.99 18.97
CA ALA A 36 4.79 -8.55 18.05
C ALA A 36 4.93 -7.07 17.69
N GLU A 37 5.25 -6.20 18.65
CA GLU A 37 5.51 -4.78 18.42
C GLU A 37 6.69 -4.55 17.47
N GLU A 38 7.79 -5.27 17.68
CA GLU A 38 8.98 -5.20 16.82
C GLU A 38 8.66 -5.66 15.40
N ALA A 39 7.93 -6.77 15.25
CA ALA A 39 7.50 -7.27 13.94
C ALA A 39 6.59 -6.28 13.20
N ILE A 40 5.62 -5.69 13.91
CA ILE A 40 4.71 -4.68 13.35
C ILE A 40 5.47 -3.43 12.94
N ASN A 41 6.37 -2.92 13.76
CA ASN A 41 7.18 -1.75 13.44
C ASN A 41 8.08 -2.00 12.22
N SER A 42 8.66 -3.18 12.10
CA SER A 42 9.44 -3.57 10.93
C SER A 42 8.59 -3.64 9.66
N ALA A 43 7.39 -4.21 9.75
CA ALA A 43 6.47 -4.32 8.62
C ALA A 43 5.98 -2.95 8.12
N LYS A 44 5.78 -1.99 9.00
CA LYS A 44 5.20 -0.66 8.69
C LYS A 44 5.96 0.13 7.64
N ALA A 45 7.28 -0.02 7.54
CA ALA A 45 8.12 0.80 6.68
C ALA A 45 7.64 0.82 5.21
N ASP A 46 7.40 -0.34 4.62
CA ASP A 46 6.86 -0.47 3.27
C ASP A 46 5.33 -0.68 3.28
N ALA A 47 4.80 -1.44 4.25
CA ALA A 47 3.39 -1.79 4.28
C ALA A 47 2.45 -0.58 4.42
N SER A 48 2.86 0.49 5.11
CA SER A 48 2.05 1.71 5.20
C SER A 48 1.77 2.36 3.84
N LYS A 49 2.64 2.17 2.86
CA LYS A 49 2.46 2.69 1.49
C LYS A 49 1.58 1.80 0.61
N TYR A 50 1.69 0.48 0.77
CA TYR A 50 1.07 -0.47 -0.14
C TYR A 50 -0.13 -1.21 0.43
N MET A 51 -0.25 -1.27 1.76
CA MET A 51 -1.26 -2.03 2.51
C MET A 51 -1.80 -1.23 3.73
N PRO A 52 -2.16 0.07 3.58
CA PRO A 52 -2.45 0.96 4.71
C PRO A 52 -3.59 0.47 5.60
N ASP A 53 -4.63 -0.13 5.02
CA ASP A 53 -5.78 -0.62 5.80
C ASP A 53 -5.41 -1.82 6.66
N GLN A 54 -4.57 -2.71 6.15
CA GLN A 54 -4.08 -3.88 6.89
C GLN A 54 -3.15 -3.45 8.03
N VAL A 55 -2.30 -2.44 7.82
CA VAL A 55 -1.47 -1.86 8.88
C VAL A 55 -2.35 -1.27 9.99
N ARG A 56 -3.38 -0.50 9.66
CA ARG A 56 -4.32 0.04 10.65
C ARG A 56 -5.04 -1.05 11.46
N SER A 57 -5.49 -2.10 10.78
CA SER A 57 -6.11 -3.25 11.45
C SER A 57 -5.16 -3.93 12.43
N LEU A 58 -3.89 -4.11 12.01
CA LEU A 58 -2.85 -4.71 12.84
C LEU A 58 -2.51 -3.85 14.06
N GLU A 59 -2.42 -2.52 13.90
CA GLU A 59 -2.21 -1.57 15.00
C GLU A 59 -3.37 -1.59 16.01
N SER A 60 -4.61 -1.67 15.53
CA SER A 60 -5.79 -1.77 16.37
C SER A 60 -5.78 -3.07 17.19
N ALA A 61 -5.41 -4.20 16.56
CA ALA A 61 -5.31 -5.47 17.25
C ALA A 61 -4.17 -5.47 18.29
N LEU A 62 -3.03 -4.84 17.98
CA LEU A 62 -1.94 -4.65 18.93
C LEU A 62 -2.38 -3.83 20.15
N ALA A 63 -3.12 -2.74 19.93
CA ALA A 63 -3.64 -1.91 21.02
C ALA A 63 -4.59 -2.71 21.93
N ALA A 64 -5.46 -3.54 21.37
CA ALA A 64 -6.34 -4.41 22.12
C ALA A 64 -5.57 -5.47 22.96
N THR A 65 -4.49 -6.03 22.39
CA THR A 65 -3.64 -6.99 23.10
C THR A 65 -2.85 -6.32 24.23
N ARG A 66 -2.39 -5.07 24.04
CA ARG A 66 -1.79 -4.27 25.13
C ARG A 66 -2.75 -4.01 26.27
N GLU A 67 -4.01 -3.71 25.95
CA GLU A 67 -5.06 -3.52 26.97
C GLU A 67 -5.28 -4.80 27.79
N LYS A 68 -5.27 -5.98 27.16
CA LYS A 68 -5.36 -7.27 27.85
C LYS A 68 -4.17 -7.50 28.78
N LEU A 69 -2.95 -7.17 28.35
CA LEU A 69 -1.77 -7.23 29.20
C LEU A 69 -1.94 -6.34 30.45
N SER A 70 -2.42 -5.11 30.27
CA SER A 70 -2.64 -4.18 31.40
C SER A 70 -3.70 -4.64 32.39
N LYS A 71 -4.69 -5.42 31.91
CA LYS A 71 -5.73 -6.03 32.72
C LYS A 71 -5.32 -7.37 33.39
N GLY A 72 -4.08 -7.83 33.09
CA GLY A 72 -3.55 -9.09 33.64
C GLY A 72 -4.03 -10.35 32.92
N ASP A 73 -4.66 -10.22 31.75
CA ASP A 73 -5.08 -11.37 30.93
C ASP A 73 -3.88 -11.88 30.06
N TYR A 74 -2.89 -12.39 30.77
CA TYR A 74 -1.64 -12.87 30.17
C TYR A 74 -1.85 -14.07 29.26
N LYS A 75 -2.84 -14.92 29.50
CA LYS A 75 -3.16 -16.07 28.66
C LYS A 75 -3.65 -15.63 27.28
N ALA A 76 -4.51 -14.63 27.22
CA ALA A 76 -4.96 -14.07 25.97
C ALA A 76 -3.80 -13.43 25.20
N VAL A 77 -2.90 -12.69 25.87
CA VAL A 77 -1.72 -12.09 25.25
C VAL A 77 -0.80 -13.15 24.65
N LEU A 78 -0.52 -14.25 25.40
CA LEU A 78 0.30 -15.36 24.92
C LEU A 78 -0.28 -16.07 23.70
N SER A 79 -1.60 -16.07 23.55
CA SER A 79 -2.29 -16.61 22.38
C SER A 79 -2.28 -15.63 21.18
N GLU A 80 -2.49 -14.34 21.43
CA GLU A 80 -2.70 -13.34 20.39
C GLU A 80 -1.41 -12.74 19.84
N ALA A 81 -0.40 -12.49 20.69
CA ALA A 81 0.82 -11.84 20.27
C ALA A 81 1.60 -12.62 19.18
N PRO A 82 1.73 -13.95 19.24
CA PRO A 82 2.33 -14.72 18.15
C PRO A 82 1.54 -14.61 16.84
N ALA A 83 0.21 -14.57 16.91
CA ALA A 83 -0.64 -14.39 15.72
C ALA A 83 -0.44 -13.00 15.08
N LEU A 84 -0.27 -11.94 15.91
CA LEU A 84 0.08 -10.60 15.43
C LEU A 84 1.44 -10.57 14.75
N THR A 85 2.44 -11.28 15.30
CA THR A 85 3.77 -11.42 14.71
C THR A 85 3.68 -12.07 13.33
N SER A 86 2.97 -13.20 13.22
CA SER A 86 2.77 -13.88 11.94
C SER A 86 2.03 -12.99 10.93
N LYS A 87 1.00 -12.29 11.38
CA LYS A 87 0.23 -11.37 10.53
C LYS A 87 1.07 -10.19 10.04
N ALA A 88 1.95 -9.65 10.88
CA ALA A 88 2.90 -8.60 10.48
C ALA A 88 3.83 -9.08 9.36
N GLN A 89 4.36 -10.31 9.48
CA GLN A 89 5.21 -10.91 8.45
C GLN A 89 4.47 -11.15 7.13
N GLU A 90 3.21 -11.63 7.19
CA GLU A 90 2.38 -11.78 6.00
C GLU A 90 2.15 -10.45 5.29
N ILE A 91 1.82 -9.39 6.05
CA ILE A 91 1.59 -8.05 5.51
C ILE A 91 2.89 -7.48 4.91
N ALA A 92 4.03 -7.67 5.56
CA ALA A 92 5.33 -7.26 5.03
C ALA A 92 5.63 -7.94 3.69
N SER A 93 5.41 -9.26 3.60
CA SER A 93 5.60 -10.02 2.37
C SER A 93 4.66 -9.58 1.25
N ALA A 94 3.38 -9.36 1.58
CA ALA A 94 2.39 -8.87 0.62
C ALA A 94 2.72 -7.45 0.12
N ALA A 95 3.19 -6.56 1.01
CA ALA A 95 3.63 -5.23 0.65
C ALA A 95 4.85 -5.25 -0.28
N ALA A 96 5.83 -6.12 0.00
CA ALA A 96 6.99 -6.31 -0.85
C ALA A 96 6.60 -6.83 -2.25
N ALA A 97 5.69 -7.80 -2.33
CA ALA A 97 5.17 -8.31 -3.60
C ALA A 97 4.44 -7.22 -4.38
N LYS A 98 3.60 -6.42 -3.70
CA LYS A 98 2.88 -5.30 -4.33
C LYS A 98 3.83 -4.22 -4.84
N LYS A 99 4.86 -3.90 -4.08
CA LYS A 99 5.93 -2.97 -4.50
C LYS A 99 6.64 -3.47 -5.77
N ALA A 100 7.01 -4.76 -5.80
CA ALA A 100 7.66 -5.36 -6.97
C ALA A 100 6.76 -5.34 -8.21
N GLU A 101 5.47 -5.66 -8.06
CA GLU A 101 4.46 -5.57 -9.13
C GLU A 101 4.37 -4.15 -9.70
N LEU A 102 4.23 -3.15 -8.81
CA LEU A 102 4.12 -1.75 -9.22
C LEU A 102 5.42 -1.25 -9.86
N THR A 103 6.59 -1.67 -9.35
CA THR A 103 7.88 -1.34 -9.96
C THR A 103 7.96 -1.86 -11.39
N LYS A 104 7.63 -3.12 -11.61
CA LYS A 104 7.60 -3.73 -12.95
C LYS A 104 6.61 -3.02 -13.88
N SER A 105 5.42 -2.69 -13.36
CA SER A 105 4.41 -1.95 -14.14
C SER A 105 4.90 -0.55 -14.52
N TRP A 106 5.53 0.16 -13.59
CA TRP A 106 6.13 1.46 -13.85
C TRP A 106 7.24 1.40 -14.89
N GLU A 107 8.16 0.44 -14.78
CA GLU A 107 9.24 0.23 -15.75
C GLU A 107 8.69 -0.02 -17.15
N GLY A 108 7.66 -0.87 -17.28
CA GLY A 108 7.01 -1.11 -18.56
C GLY A 108 6.38 0.14 -19.16
N LEU A 109 5.68 0.94 -18.37
CA LEU A 109 5.05 2.19 -18.82
C LEU A 109 6.10 3.28 -19.13
N SER A 110 7.10 3.45 -18.27
CA SER A 110 8.09 4.51 -18.38
C SER A 110 9.07 4.31 -19.54
N SER A 111 9.34 3.10 -19.96
CA SER A 111 10.27 2.81 -21.05
C SER A 111 9.77 3.28 -22.42
N GLY A 112 8.46 3.23 -22.69
CA GLY A 112 7.88 3.54 -23.99
C GLY A 112 7.18 4.91 -24.08
N MET A 113 6.59 5.38 -22.98
CA MET A 113 5.72 6.55 -22.98
C MET A 113 6.40 7.86 -23.44
N PRO A 114 7.65 8.17 -23.08
CA PRO A 114 8.30 9.38 -23.57
C PRO A 114 8.38 9.47 -25.09
N ARG A 115 8.63 8.34 -25.77
CA ARG A 115 8.67 8.28 -27.25
C ARG A 115 7.29 8.52 -27.85
N VAL A 116 6.25 7.98 -27.24
CA VAL A 116 4.86 8.18 -27.70
C VAL A 116 4.46 9.65 -27.56
N VAL A 117 4.75 10.26 -26.42
CA VAL A 117 4.46 11.68 -26.16
C VAL A 117 5.18 12.58 -27.18
N GLU A 118 6.45 12.31 -27.45
CA GLU A 118 7.23 13.08 -28.43
C GLU A 118 6.69 12.89 -29.86
N ALA A 119 6.29 11.68 -30.23
CA ALA A 119 5.68 11.44 -31.55
C ALA A 119 4.36 12.20 -31.73
N ILE A 120 3.49 12.19 -30.70
CA ILE A 120 2.26 12.97 -30.68
C ILE A 120 2.55 14.45 -30.79
N LYS A 121 3.48 14.98 -30.01
CA LYS A 121 3.90 16.38 -30.03
C LYS A 121 4.39 16.80 -31.42
N SER A 122 5.33 16.06 -31.98
CA SER A 122 5.86 16.31 -33.32
C SER A 122 4.75 16.35 -34.37
N ARG A 123 3.80 15.42 -34.33
CA ARG A 123 2.67 15.39 -35.26
C ARG A 123 1.75 16.59 -35.09
N VAL A 124 1.42 16.97 -33.85
CA VAL A 124 0.60 18.15 -33.53
C VAL A 124 1.29 19.43 -34.05
N ASP A 125 2.60 19.55 -33.85
CA ASP A 125 3.38 20.71 -34.27
C ASP A 125 3.38 20.83 -35.82
N ILE A 126 3.62 19.73 -36.54
CA ILE A 126 3.58 19.68 -38.00
C ILE A 126 2.21 20.10 -38.53
N LEU A 127 1.14 19.54 -37.97
CA LEU A 127 -0.24 19.84 -38.38
C LEU A 127 -0.64 21.28 -38.06
N SER A 128 -0.13 21.83 -36.97
CA SER A 128 -0.40 23.22 -36.56
C SER A 128 0.23 24.25 -37.48
N GLN A 129 1.37 23.92 -38.11
CA GLN A 129 2.08 24.78 -39.07
C GLN A 129 1.59 24.58 -40.53
N SER A 130 0.78 23.55 -40.75
CA SER A 130 0.29 23.22 -42.09
C SER A 130 -0.79 24.18 -42.55
N LYS A 131 -0.63 24.78 -43.74
CA LYS A 131 -1.66 25.63 -44.35
C LYS A 131 -2.95 24.87 -44.69
N LYS A 132 -2.88 23.57 -44.88
CA LYS A 132 -4.00 22.67 -45.19
C LYS A 132 -3.86 21.37 -44.41
N LEU A 133 -4.89 21.01 -43.70
CA LEU A 133 -4.95 19.74 -42.98
C LEU A 133 -5.12 18.55 -43.94
N PRO A 134 -4.62 17.37 -43.59
CA PRO A 134 -4.84 16.13 -44.34
C PRO A 134 -6.34 15.80 -44.49
N ALA A 135 -6.66 15.08 -45.57
CA ALA A 135 -8.04 14.64 -45.80
C ALA A 135 -8.63 13.90 -44.63
N GLY A 136 -9.85 14.29 -44.22
CA GLY A 136 -10.58 13.73 -43.12
C GLY A 136 -10.06 14.14 -41.72
N MET A 137 -9.30 15.23 -41.64
CA MET A 137 -8.93 15.90 -40.38
C MET A 137 -9.51 17.32 -40.37
N SER A 138 -10.29 17.63 -39.34
CA SER A 138 -10.83 18.97 -39.13
C SER A 138 -9.96 19.81 -38.20
N ALA A 139 -10.15 21.12 -38.21
CA ALA A 139 -9.53 22.02 -37.22
C ALA A 139 -9.93 21.69 -35.80
N GLU A 140 -11.17 21.23 -35.62
CA GLU A 140 -11.68 20.77 -34.30
C GLU A 140 -10.95 19.51 -33.83
N THR A 141 -10.77 18.52 -34.71
CA THR A 141 -9.98 17.31 -34.39
C THR A 141 -8.56 17.64 -33.95
N LEU A 142 -7.92 18.60 -34.65
CA LEU A 142 -6.60 19.07 -34.27
C LEU A 142 -6.61 19.79 -32.91
N ALA A 143 -7.64 20.61 -32.65
CA ALA A 143 -7.80 21.27 -31.35
C ALA A 143 -7.96 20.25 -30.21
N GLN A 144 -8.76 19.20 -30.41
CA GLN A 144 -8.91 18.10 -29.47
C GLN A 144 -7.60 17.37 -29.22
N ALA A 145 -6.82 17.09 -30.29
CA ALA A 145 -5.51 16.45 -30.17
C ALA A 145 -4.52 17.33 -29.39
N LYS A 146 -4.54 18.65 -29.56
CA LYS A 146 -3.73 19.60 -28.78
C LYS A 146 -4.10 19.60 -27.30
N ALA A 147 -5.38 19.63 -26.99
CA ALA A 147 -5.87 19.54 -25.62
C ALA A 147 -5.46 18.21 -24.98
N GLY A 148 -5.61 17.09 -25.69
CA GLY A 148 -5.19 15.78 -25.23
C GLY A 148 -3.68 15.69 -25.00
N LEU A 149 -2.85 16.28 -25.86
CA LEU A 149 -1.39 16.36 -25.68
C LEU A 149 -1.02 17.14 -24.40
N SER A 150 -1.71 18.26 -24.15
CA SER A 150 -1.49 19.04 -22.91
C SER A 150 -1.80 18.21 -21.66
N GLU A 151 -2.94 17.50 -21.65
CA GLU A 151 -3.35 16.62 -20.58
C GLU A 151 -2.35 15.46 -20.37
N ILE A 152 -1.93 14.81 -21.46
CA ILE A 152 -0.91 13.75 -21.44
C ILE A 152 0.38 14.26 -20.80
N THR A 153 0.87 15.43 -21.21
CA THR A 153 2.12 16.01 -20.73
C THR A 153 2.03 16.32 -19.23
N GLN A 154 0.94 16.92 -18.79
CA GLN A 154 0.71 17.25 -17.39
C GLN A 154 0.64 15.98 -16.52
N GLN A 155 -0.14 14.99 -16.92
CA GLN A 155 -0.30 13.75 -16.16
C GLN A 155 0.99 12.92 -16.18
N TRP A 156 1.73 12.91 -17.28
CA TRP A 156 3.02 12.24 -17.35
C TRP A 156 4.06 12.84 -16.41
N THR A 157 4.12 14.17 -16.35
CA THR A 157 4.97 14.88 -15.38
C THR A 157 4.59 14.49 -13.95
N ALA A 158 3.31 14.52 -13.61
CA ALA A 158 2.82 14.12 -12.29
C ALA A 158 3.10 12.65 -11.96
N ALA A 159 2.99 11.73 -12.94
CA ALA A 159 3.36 10.33 -12.78
C ALA A 159 4.86 10.16 -12.48
N THR A 160 5.71 10.89 -13.19
CA THR A 160 7.16 10.87 -13.00
C THR A 160 7.56 11.40 -11.62
N GLU A 161 6.91 12.47 -11.15
CA GLU A 161 7.12 13.04 -9.81
C GLU A 161 6.67 12.08 -8.72
N ALA A 162 5.50 11.43 -8.88
CA ALA A 162 5.02 10.41 -7.96
C ALA A 162 5.99 9.23 -7.86
N SER A 163 6.55 8.78 -8.98
CA SER A 163 7.57 7.73 -8.99
C SER A 163 8.84 8.16 -8.26
N LYS A 164 9.34 9.37 -8.49
CA LYS A 164 10.54 9.92 -7.83
C LYS A 164 10.35 10.06 -6.32
N SER A 165 9.14 10.37 -5.87
CA SER A 165 8.78 10.45 -4.44
C SER A 165 8.53 9.07 -3.81
N GLY A 166 8.63 7.98 -4.58
CA GLY A 166 8.40 6.61 -4.12
C GLY A 166 6.92 6.23 -3.98
N ASN A 167 6.00 7.04 -4.53
CA ASN A 167 4.57 6.71 -4.61
C ASN A 167 4.27 5.96 -5.90
N LEU A 168 4.73 4.70 -5.98
CA LEU A 168 4.60 3.87 -7.18
C LEU A 168 3.15 3.58 -7.57
N ALA A 169 2.23 3.49 -6.60
CA ALA A 169 0.82 3.25 -6.89
C ALA A 169 0.21 4.41 -7.69
N ASP A 170 0.43 5.64 -7.25
CA ASP A 170 -0.04 6.84 -7.93
C ASP A 170 0.67 7.04 -9.28
N ALA A 171 1.99 6.77 -9.34
CA ALA A 171 2.76 6.83 -10.57
C ALA A 171 2.20 5.89 -11.66
N VAL A 172 1.93 4.63 -11.31
CA VAL A 172 1.37 3.63 -12.23
C VAL A 172 -0.06 3.99 -12.63
N ALA A 173 -0.89 4.46 -11.68
CA ALA A 173 -2.26 4.87 -11.99
C ALA A 173 -2.29 6.02 -13.01
N LYS A 174 -1.50 7.09 -12.78
CA LYS A 174 -1.39 8.22 -13.70
C LYS A 174 -0.80 7.82 -15.07
N ALA A 175 0.27 7.02 -15.07
CA ALA A 175 0.87 6.54 -16.31
C ALA A 175 -0.09 5.65 -17.12
N SER A 176 -0.93 4.85 -16.47
CA SER A 176 -1.97 4.06 -17.13
C SER A 176 -3.04 4.96 -17.76
N SER A 177 -3.45 6.03 -17.08
CA SER A 177 -4.37 7.03 -17.67
C SER A 177 -3.74 7.72 -18.88
N VAL A 178 -2.45 8.08 -18.79
CA VAL A 178 -1.69 8.65 -19.93
C VAL A 178 -1.66 7.67 -21.10
N LYS A 179 -1.45 6.37 -20.85
CA LYS A 179 -1.46 5.33 -21.88
C LYS A 179 -2.77 5.32 -22.68
N VAL A 180 -3.91 5.33 -21.98
CA VAL A 180 -5.24 5.36 -22.61
C VAL A 180 -5.42 6.65 -23.41
N LYS A 181 -5.10 7.79 -22.82
CA LYS A 181 -5.25 9.08 -23.48
C LYS A 181 -4.34 9.23 -24.71
N ALA A 182 -3.12 8.69 -24.65
CA ALA A 182 -2.20 8.69 -25.78
C ALA A 182 -2.75 7.87 -26.97
N ALA A 183 -3.37 6.71 -26.70
CA ALA A 183 -4.01 5.91 -27.74
C ALA A 183 -5.17 6.67 -28.43
N GLU A 184 -6.00 7.38 -27.65
CA GLU A 184 -7.06 8.25 -28.18
C GLU A 184 -6.49 9.37 -29.09
N VAL A 185 -5.47 10.08 -28.61
CA VAL A 185 -4.85 11.18 -29.35
C VAL A 185 -4.16 10.69 -30.62
N LEU A 186 -3.47 9.54 -30.57
CA LEU A 186 -2.90 8.92 -31.78
C LEU A 186 -3.98 8.60 -32.81
N THR A 187 -5.14 8.11 -32.38
CA THR A 187 -6.28 7.83 -33.27
C THR A 187 -6.82 9.12 -33.89
N LEU A 188 -7.00 10.19 -33.12
CA LEU A 188 -7.40 11.50 -33.62
C LEU A 188 -6.43 12.04 -34.69
N LEU A 189 -5.13 11.83 -34.48
CA LEU A 189 -4.05 12.28 -35.41
C LEU A 189 -3.85 11.34 -36.61
N LYS A 190 -4.66 10.27 -36.72
CA LYS A 190 -4.54 9.20 -37.73
C LYS A 190 -3.14 8.57 -37.75
N MET A 191 -2.55 8.42 -36.58
CA MET A 191 -1.30 7.70 -36.35
C MET A 191 -1.55 6.25 -35.96
N PRO A 192 -0.63 5.33 -36.27
CA PRO A 192 -0.73 3.96 -35.77
C PRO A 192 -0.62 3.95 -34.26
N VAL A 193 -1.52 3.20 -33.60
CA VAL A 193 -1.45 2.98 -32.14
C VAL A 193 -0.53 1.78 -31.90
N PRO A 194 0.60 1.95 -31.19
CA PRO A 194 1.50 0.86 -30.83
C PRO A 194 0.79 -0.23 -30.05
N GLU A 195 1.17 -1.51 -30.25
CA GLU A 195 0.57 -2.65 -29.52
C GLU A 195 0.65 -2.47 -27.98
N ALA A 196 1.75 -1.90 -27.48
CA ALA A 196 1.92 -1.61 -26.06
C ALA A 196 0.87 -0.65 -25.47
N LEU A 197 0.12 0.08 -26.31
CA LEU A 197 -0.97 0.97 -25.89
C LEU A 197 -2.37 0.34 -26.07
N LYS A 198 -2.49 -0.82 -26.72
CA LYS A 198 -3.77 -1.43 -27.07
C LYS A 198 -4.39 -2.33 -26.00
N SER A 199 -3.74 -2.54 -24.87
CA SER A 199 -4.20 -3.44 -23.78
C SER A 199 -4.79 -2.69 -22.59
#